data_0ef8d315c0fb654940de94e0f60d325d
#
_entry.id   0ef8d315c0fb654940de94e0f60d325d
#
_cell.length_a   1.000
_cell.length_b   1.000
_cell.length_c   1.000
_cell.angle_alpha   90.00
_cell.angle_beta   90.00
_cell.angle_gamma   90.00
#
_symmetry.space_group_name_H-M   'P 1'
#
loop_
_entity.id
_entity.type
_entity.pdbx_description
1 polymer ?
#
loop_
_entity_poly.entity_id
_entity_poly.type
_entity_poly.pdbx_seq_one_letter_code
_entity_poly.pdbx_strand_id
1 'polypeptide(L)'
;QIFHNEGILAFLPLADPHLCSIVWSLVPEKAQQMHEATPEAFNQALCVAFDNRLGLCTLESERQVFPLTGRYARQFAAHRLALVGDAAHTIHPLAGQGVNLGFMDAAELVEELRRLHREGKDIGQHLYLRRYERSRKHSAAMMLAGMQGFRELFAGANPAKKLLRDIGLKLADTLPGVKPQLLRQAMGLNDLPDWLR
;
A
#
# COMPACT_ATOMS: atom_id res chain seq x y z
N GLN A 1 -8.02 10.28 5.83
CA GLN A 1 -6.60 10.03 6.04
C GLN A 1 -5.86 11.37 6.17
N ILE A 2 -5.00 11.47 7.17
CA ILE A 2 -4.16 12.65 7.41
C ILE A 2 -2.70 12.21 7.47
N PHE A 3 -1.83 12.99 6.81
CA PHE A 3 -0.38 12.80 6.82
C PHE A 3 0.23 13.82 7.79
N HIS A 4 0.87 13.33 8.82
CA HIS A 4 1.61 14.13 9.80
C HIS A 4 3.13 13.93 9.63
N ASN A 5 3.91 14.81 10.21
CA ASN A 5 5.37 14.63 10.25
C ASN A 5 5.80 13.35 10.98
N GLU A 6 5.01 12.92 11.96
CA GLU A 6 5.29 11.75 12.80
C GLU A 6 4.63 10.47 12.31
N GLY A 7 3.78 10.54 11.29
CA GLY A 7 3.09 9.35 10.77
C GLY A 7 1.83 9.63 9.96
N ILE A 8 1.05 8.58 9.76
CA ILE A 8 -0.17 8.63 8.96
C ILE A 8 -1.30 8.04 9.78
N LEU A 9 -2.38 8.79 9.89
CA LEU A 9 -3.62 8.34 10.51
C LEU A 9 -4.72 8.18 9.46
N ALA A 10 -5.33 7.00 9.39
CA ALA A 10 -6.46 6.70 8.52
C ALA A 10 -7.65 6.21 9.35
N PHE A 11 -8.82 6.75 9.07
CA PHE A 11 -10.12 6.24 9.50
C PHE A 11 -10.76 5.49 8.33
N LEU A 12 -11.12 4.25 8.56
CA LEU A 12 -11.72 3.35 7.57
C LEU A 12 -13.17 3.08 8.00
N PRO A 13 -14.16 3.67 7.31
CA PRO A 13 -15.56 3.48 7.65
C PRO A 13 -15.96 2.00 7.63
N LEU A 14 -16.74 1.58 8.60
CA LEU A 14 -17.34 0.25 8.66
C LEU A 14 -18.82 0.29 8.25
N ALA A 15 -19.49 -0.85 8.32
CA ALA A 15 -20.92 -0.94 7.95
C ALA A 15 -21.81 -0.10 8.88
N ASP A 16 -21.45 0.02 10.15
CA ASP A 16 -22.10 0.95 11.08
C ASP A 16 -21.57 2.37 10.78
N PRO A 17 -22.44 3.37 10.54
CA PRO A 17 -22.05 4.73 10.21
C PRO A 17 -21.31 5.47 11.34
N HIS A 18 -21.41 4.99 12.57
CA HIS A 18 -20.73 5.55 13.73
C HIS A 18 -19.45 4.79 14.09
N LEU A 19 -19.07 3.77 13.33
CA LEU A 19 -17.91 2.93 13.62
C LEU A 19 -16.87 3.00 12.50
N CYS A 20 -15.61 3.18 12.91
CA CYS A 20 -14.46 3.18 11.99
C CYS A 20 -13.38 2.26 12.53
N SER A 21 -12.72 1.52 11.66
CA SER A 21 -11.42 0.95 11.96
C SER A 21 -10.36 2.03 11.75
N ILE A 22 -9.33 2.07 12.61
CA ILE A 22 -8.22 3.01 12.45
C ILE A 22 -6.93 2.28 12.15
N VAL A 23 -6.11 2.91 11.31
CA VAL A 23 -4.72 2.55 11.10
C VAL A 23 -3.87 3.78 11.37
N TRP A 24 -3.04 3.71 12.42
CA TRP A 24 -2.19 4.81 12.82
C TRP A 24 -0.72 4.39 12.76
N SER A 25 -0.03 4.77 11.71
CA SER A 25 1.40 4.53 11.56
C SER A 25 2.17 5.62 12.29
N LEU A 26 2.99 5.22 13.24
CA LEU A 26 3.78 6.11 14.11
C LEU A 26 5.24 5.62 14.16
N VAL A 27 6.14 6.47 14.63
CA VAL A 27 7.48 6.02 15.03
C VAL A 27 7.35 5.06 16.21
N PRO A 28 8.26 4.07 16.37
CA PRO A 28 8.12 2.97 17.34
C PRO A 28 7.82 3.42 18.76
N GLU A 29 8.54 4.44 19.24
CA GLU A 29 8.40 4.96 20.60
C GLU A 29 7.01 5.54 20.84
N LYS A 30 6.49 6.27 19.84
CA LYS A 30 5.15 6.87 19.90
C LYS A 30 4.05 5.83 19.76
N ALA A 31 4.26 4.81 18.92
CA ALA A 31 3.33 3.70 18.78
C ALA A 31 3.18 2.95 20.11
N GLN A 32 4.30 2.68 20.79
CA GLN A 32 4.29 2.04 22.11
C GLN A 32 3.57 2.91 23.16
N GLN A 33 3.88 4.22 23.18
CA GLN A 33 3.20 5.17 24.08
C GLN A 33 1.67 5.16 23.85
N MET A 34 1.22 5.17 22.61
CA MET A 34 -0.22 5.14 22.29
C MET A 34 -0.85 3.78 22.60
N HIS A 35 -0.10 2.70 22.51
CA HIS A 35 -0.57 1.37 22.89
C HIS A 35 -0.79 1.25 24.41
N GLU A 36 0.11 1.80 25.20
CA GLU A 36 0.08 1.77 26.67
C GLU A 36 -0.80 2.86 27.31
N ALA A 37 -1.21 3.87 26.54
CA ALA A 37 -2.03 4.96 27.04
C ALA A 37 -3.39 4.47 27.59
N THR A 38 -3.95 5.19 28.56
CA THR A 38 -5.34 4.93 28.97
C THR A 38 -6.31 5.18 27.81
N PRO A 39 -7.50 4.57 27.80
CA PRO A 39 -8.50 4.85 26.75
C PRO A 39 -8.79 6.33 26.56
N GLU A 40 -8.89 7.10 27.65
CA GLU A 40 -9.18 8.54 27.62
C GLU A 40 -8.03 9.33 26.97
N ALA A 41 -6.79 9.03 27.37
CA ALA A 41 -5.61 9.68 26.81
C ALA A 41 -5.44 9.33 25.31
N PHE A 42 -5.71 8.08 24.93
CA PHE A 42 -5.71 7.66 23.54
C PHE A 42 -6.78 8.37 22.73
N ASN A 43 -8.04 8.42 23.21
CA ASN A 43 -9.15 9.10 22.55
C ASN A 43 -8.85 10.57 22.32
N GLN A 44 -8.29 11.25 23.30
CA GLN A 44 -7.87 12.64 23.19
C GLN A 44 -6.76 12.82 22.14
N ALA A 45 -5.73 11.98 22.16
CA ALA A 45 -4.64 12.01 21.18
C ALA A 45 -5.14 11.77 19.76
N LEU A 46 -6.08 10.82 19.61
CA LEU A 46 -6.70 10.49 18.32
C LEU A 46 -7.51 11.67 17.76
N CYS A 47 -8.34 12.29 18.59
CA CYS A 47 -9.12 13.46 18.18
C CYS A 47 -8.23 14.62 17.74
N VAL A 48 -7.17 14.92 18.50
CA VAL A 48 -6.20 15.96 18.14
C VAL A 48 -5.47 15.61 16.83
N ALA A 49 -5.00 14.39 16.68
CA ALA A 49 -4.31 13.94 15.47
C ALA A 49 -5.21 13.97 14.22
N PHE A 50 -6.53 13.94 14.37
CA PHE A 50 -7.47 14.06 13.25
C PHE A 50 -8.13 15.44 13.14
N ASP A 51 -7.56 16.48 13.77
CA ASP A 51 -8.07 17.87 13.77
C ASP A 51 -9.53 17.98 14.24
N ASN A 52 -9.99 17.08 15.10
CA ASN A 52 -11.39 16.97 15.56
C ASN A 52 -12.43 16.88 14.41
N ARG A 53 -12.04 16.48 13.20
CA ARG A 53 -12.94 16.45 12.03
C ARG A 53 -14.12 15.51 12.17
N LEU A 54 -14.00 14.48 12.99
CA LEU A 54 -15.06 13.51 13.27
C LEU A 54 -15.71 13.70 14.65
N GLY A 55 -15.36 14.78 15.35
CA GLY A 55 -15.79 15.01 16.73
C GLY A 55 -15.05 14.13 17.73
N LEU A 56 -15.68 13.90 18.89
CA LEU A 56 -15.10 13.05 19.93
C LEU A 56 -15.19 11.58 19.51
N CYS A 57 -14.02 10.92 19.47
CA CYS A 57 -13.93 9.50 19.17
C CYS A 57 -13.75 8.71 20.46
N THR A 58 -14.40 7.56 20.56
CA THR A 58 -14.29 6.62 21.69
C THR A 58 -13.69 5.31 21.20
N LEU A 59 -12.75 4.77 21.95
CA LEU A 59 -12.16 3.47 21.67
C LEU A 59 -13.14 2.33 21.99
N GLU A 60 -13.47 1.52 20.99
CA GLU A 60 -14.43 0.41 21.10
C GLU A 60 -13.78 -0.98 21.17
N SER A 61 -12.47 -1.08 20.88
CA SER A 61 -11.76 -2.36 20.87
C SER A 61 -10.34 -2.25 21.42
N GLU A 62 -9.71 -3.39 21.62
CA GLU A 62 -8.29 -3.43 21.96
C GLU A 62 -7.43 -2.86 20.84
N ARG A 63 -6.33 -2.22 21.23
CA ARG A 63 -5.30 -1.71 20.31
C ARG A 63 -4.23 -2.78 20.10
N GLN A 64 -3.74 -2.88 18.88
CA GLN A 64 -2.66 -3.78 18.53
C GLN A 64 -1.55 -3.01 17.83
N VAL A 65 -0.28 -3.38 18.08
CA VAL A 65 0.90 -2.79 17.46
C VAL A 65 1.57 -3.82 16.57
N PHE A 66 1.82 -3.44 15.34
CA PHE A 66 2.51 -4.27 14.35
C PHE A 66 3.74 -3.54 13.82
N PRO A 67 4.93 -4.17 13.80
CA PRO A 67 6.10 -3.56 13.19
C PRO A 67 5.93 -3.48 11.67
N LEU A 68 6.00 -2.27 11.11
CA LEU A 68 5.93 -2.03 9.67
C LEU A 68 7.32 -2.24 9.07
N THR A 69 7.64 -3.47 8.70
CA THR A 69 8.91 -3.82 8.08
C THR A 69 8.71 -4.09 6.59
N GLY A 70 9.30 -3.25 5.75
CA GLY A 70 9.36 -3.53 4.31
C GLY A 70 10.23 -4.75 4.06
N ARG A 71 9.71 -5.73 3.31
CA ARG A 71 10.44 -6.95 2.93
C ARG A 71 10.32 -7.17 1.43
N TYR A 72 11.38 -7.67 0.84
CA TYR A 72 11.41 -7.99 -0.58
C TYR A 72 12.22 -9.26 -0.78
N ALA A 73 11.59 -10.32 -1.27
CA ALA A 73 12.23 -11.59 -1.49
C ALA A 73 13.26 -11.49 -2.63
N ARG A 74 14.42 -12.12 -2.47
CA ARG A 74 15.45 -12.16 -3.52
C ARG A 74 14.98 -12.92 -4.76
N GLN A 75 14.14 -13.93 -4.58
CA GLN A 75 13.55 -14.75 -5.64
C GLN A 75 12.06 -14.89 -5.38
N PHE A 76 11.23 -14.68 -6.41
CA PHE A 76 9.78 -14.86 -6.34
C PHE A 76 9.36 -16.24 -6.83
N ALA A 77 10.25 -16.95 -7.52
CA ALA A 77 9.99 -18.30 -7.97
C ALA A 77 11.21 -19.23 -7.78
N ALA A 78 10.94 -20.49 -7.51
CA ALA A 78 11.89 -21.59 -7.51
C ALA A 78 11.26 -22.81 -8.18
N HIS A 79 11.95 -23.97 -8.18
CA HIS A 79 11.37 -25.19 -8.70
C HIS A 79 10.13 -25.58 -7.88
N ARG A 80 8.98 -25.65 -8.54
CA ARG A 80 7.64 -25.94 -7.97
C ARG A 80 7.17 -25.00 -6.85
N LEU A 81 7.70 -23.78 -6.84
CA LEU A 81 7.35 -22.76 -5.85
C LEU A 81 7.22 -21.40 -6.50
N ALA A 82 6.18 -20.66 -6.15
CA ALA A 82 6.03 -19.24 -6.44
C ALA A 82 5.55 -18.50 -5.19
N LEU A 83 6.13 -17.33 -4.92
CA LEU A 83 5.73 -16.44 -3.84
C LEU A 83 4.71 -15.43 -4.37
N VAL A 84 3.72 -15.10 -3.56
CA VAL A 84 2.61 -14.20 -3.89
C VAL A 84 2.36 -13.27 -2.71
N GLY A 85 2.06 -12.01 -2.97
CA GLY A 85 1.71 -11.02 -1.95
C GLY A 85 2.82 -10.79 -0.93
N ASP A 86 2.48 -10.71 0.34
CA ASP A 86 3.41 -10.39 1.43
C ASP A 86 4.55 -11.40 1.59
N ALA A 87 4.39 -12.63 1.11
CA ALA A 87 5.47 -13.62 1.06
C ALA A 87 6.56 -13.21 0.05
N ALA A 88 6.21 -12.52 -1.01
CA ALA A 88 7.13 -11.99 -2.02
C ALA A 88 7.64 -10.59 -1.68
N HIS A 89 6.75 -9.72 -1.23
CA HIS A 89 7.04 -8.31 -0.95
C HIS A 89 6.06 -7.73 0.07
N THR A 90 6.56 -7.22 1.16
CA THR A 90 5.77 -6.44 2.12
C THR A 90 6.05 -4.97 1.88
N ILE A 91 5.03 -4.23 1.46
CA ILE A 91 5.13 -2.80 1.17
C ILE A 91 4.54 -2.01 2.34
N HIS A 92 5.18 -0.88 2.66
CA HIS A 92 4.67 0.01 3.70
C HIS A 92 3.22 0.46 3.35
N PRO A 93 2.25 0.39 4.28
CA PRO A 93 0.82 0.58 4.00
C PRO A 93 0.42 2.04 3.76
N LEU A 94 1.30 2.88 3.16
CA LEU A 94 1.05 4.30 2.89
C LEU A 94 -0.27 4.56 2.13
N ALA A 95 -0.71 3.61 1.31
CA ALA A 95 -1.91 3.77 0.50
C ALA A 95 -2.82 2.53 0.48
N GLY A 96 -2.64 1.57 1.41
CA GLY A 96 -3.43 0.33 1.43
C GLY A 96 -3.23 -0.58 0.21
N GLN A 97 -2.15 -0.41 -0.55
CA GLN A 97 -1.92 -1.08 -1.84
C GLN A 97 -1.34 -2.50 -1.72
N GLY A 98 -0.93 -2.94 -0.53
CA GLY A 98 -0.29 -4.26 -0.35
C GLY A 98 -1.16 -5.41 -0.83
N VAL A 99 -2.40 -5.45 -0.41
CA VAL A 99 -3.37 -6.49 -0.82
C VAL A 99 -3.64 -6.46 -2.32
N ASN A 100 -3.80 -5.27 -2.91
CA ASN A 100 -4.04 -5.12 -4.34
C ASN A 100 -2.88 -5.68 -5.16
N LEU A 101 -1.64 -5.40 -4.75
CA LEU A 101 -0.45 -5.93 -5.41
C LEU A 101 -0.39 -7.46 -5.29
N GLY A 102 -0.78 -8.03 -4.14
CA GLY A 102 -0.89 -9.47 -3.94
C GLY A 102 -1.95 -10.13 -4.83
N PHE A 103 -3.10 -9.49 -5.02
CA PHE A 103 -4.10 -9.97 -5.98
C PHE A 103 -3.58 -9.94 -7.42
N MET A 104 -2.81 -8.92 -7.80
CA MET A 104 -2.18 -8.85 -9.11
C MET A 104 -1.12 -9.95 -9.29
N ASP A 105 -0.36 -10.28 -8.24
CA ASP A 105 0.57 -11.41 -8.26
C ASP A 105 -0.19 -12.72 -8.54
N ALA A 106 -1.28 -12.96 -7.82
CA ALA A 106 -2.10 -14.15 -7.99
C ALA A 106 -2.69 -14.24 -9.40
N ALA A 107 -3.23 -13.14 -9.90
CA ALA A 107 -3.81 -13.08 -11.24
C ALA A 107 -2.78 -13.39 -12.34
N GLU A 108 -1.59 -12.81 -12.25
CA GLU A 108 -0.51 -13.04 -13.21
C GLU A 108 0.07 -14.47 -13.11
N LEU A 109 0.18 -15.01 -11.89
CA LEU A 109 0.58 -16.39 -11.70
C LEU A 109 -0.43 -17.35 -12.36
N VAL A 110 -1.72 -17.14 -12.14
CA VAL A 110 -2.79 -17.94 -12.77
C VAL A 110 -2.68 -17.89 -14.30
N GLU A 111 -2.48 -16.71 -14.87
CA GLU A 111 -2.34 -16.56 -16.34
C GLU A 111 -1.13 -17.31 -16.86
N GLU A 112 0.02 -17.21 -16.17
CA GLU A 112 1.22 -17.94 -16.56
C GLU A 112 1.04 -19.47 -16.46
N LEU A 113 0.42 -19.97 -15.39
CA LEU A 113 0.14 -21.40 -15.21
C LEU A 113 -0.84 -21.91 -16.29
N ARG A 114 -1.89 -21.15 -16.62
CA ARG A 114 -2.84 -21.48 -17.69
C ARG A 114 -2.15 -21.52 -19.06
N ARG A 115 -1.26 -20.58 -19.35
CA ARG A 115 -0.47 -20.56 -20.57
C ARG A 115 0.41 -21.83 -20.68
N LEU A 116 1.16 -22.14 -19.62
CA LEU A 116 2.03 -23.31 -19.59
C LEU A 116 1.25 -24.63 -19.74
N HIS A 117 0.11 -24.72 -19.08
CA HIS A 117 -0.78 -25.88 -19.19
C HIS A 117 -1.27 -26.08 -20.63
N ARG A 118 -1.73 -25.00 -21.30
CA ARG A 118 -2.16 -25.05 -22.71
C ARG A 118 -1.02 -25.45 -23.67
N GLU A 119 0.21 -25.10 -23.34
CA GLU A 119 1.40 -25.46 -24.12
C GLU A 119 1.94 -26.84 -23.78
N GLY A 120 1.29 -27.61 -22.89
CA GLY A 120 1.75 -28.94 -22.45
C GLY A 120 3.06 -28.92 -21.69
N LYS A 121 3.42 -27.78 -21.10
CA LYS A 121 4.67 -27.60 -20.34
C LYS A 121 4.47 -27.94 -18.86
N ASP A 122 5.54 -28.42 -18.20
CA ASP A 122 5.53 -28.61 -16.75
C ASP A 122 5.46 -27.25 -16.05
N ILE A 123 4.31 -26.96 -15.44
CA ILE A 123 4.01 -25.70 -14.74
C ILE A 123 4.93 -25.43 -13.55
N GLY A 124 5.62 -26.46 -13.04
CA GLY A 124 6.50 -26.35 -11.87
C GLY A 124 7.95 -26.08 -12.21
N GLN A 125 8.34 -26.05 -13.48
CA GLN A 125 9.72 -25.78 -13.84
C GLN A 125 10.09 -24.32 -13.60
N HIS A 126 11.16 -24.08 -12.84
CA HIS A 126 11.66 -22.75 -12.53
C HIS A 126 11.91 -21.90 -13.79
N LEU A 127 12.43 -22.50 -14.86
CA LEU A 127 12.69 -21.82 -16.11
C LEU A 127 11.45 -21.07 -16.65
N TYR A 128 10.28 -21.70 -16.56
CA TYR A 128 9.03 -21.13 -17.02
C TYR A 128 8.47 -20.10 -16.02
N LEU A 129 8.55 -20.40 -14.71
CA LEU A 129 8.10 -19.48 -13.65
C LEU A 129 8.91 -18.18 -13.59
N ARG A 130 10.12 -18.13 -14.16
CA ARG A 130 10.93 -16.90 -14.27
C ARG A 130 10.22 -15.77 -15.03
N ARG A 131 9.27 -16.05 -15.91
CA ARG A 131 8.49 -15.01 -16.58
C ARG A 131 7.62 -14.28 -15.58
N TYR A 132 6.86 -15.02 -14.78
CA TYR A 132 6.10 -14.48 -13.65
C TYR A 132 7.00 -13.69 -12.70
N GLU A 133 8.11 -14.28 -12.24
CA GLU A 133 9.05 -13.63 -11.34
C GLU A 133 9.54 -12.27 -11.87
N ARG A 134 10.00 -12.22 -13.12
CA ARG A 134 10.52 -10.97 -13.71
C ARG A 134 9.46 -9.88 -13.78
N SER A 135 8.26 -10.22 -14.21
CA SER A 135 7.15 -9.29 -14.32
C SER A 135 6.77 -8.74 -12.94
N ARG A 136 6.56 -9.62 -11.96
CA ARG A 136 6.14 -9.20 -10.63
C ARG A 136 7.22 -8.45 -9.87
N LYS A 137 8.48 -8.83 -10.02
CA LYS A 137 9.61 -8.06 -9.48
C LYS A 137 9.67 -6.65 -10.06
N HIS A 138 9.46 -6.50 -11.35
CA HIS A 138 9.42 -5.18 -11.98
C HIS A 138 8.28 -4.33 -11.42
N SER A 139 7.07 -4.87 -11.38
CA SER A 139 5.88 -4.16 -10.86
C SER A 139 6.06 -3.78 -9.38
N ALA A 140 6.54 -4.70 -8.54
CA ALA A 140 6.80 -4.44 -7.14
C ALA A 140 7.91 -3.39 -6.94
N ALA A 141 8.99 -3.45 -7.71
CA ALA A 141 10.08 -2.47 -7.64
C ALA A 141 9.60 -1.06 -8.06
N MET A 142 8.79 -0.96 -9.12
CA MET A 142 8.19 0.31 -9.55
C MET A 142 7.26 0.89 -8.48
N MET A 143 6.43 0.04 -7.85
CA MET A 143 5.56 0.46 -6.75
C MET A 143 6.37 0.97 -5.56
N LEU A 144 7.39 0.22 -5.13
CA LEU A 144 8.28 0.63 -4.03
C LEU A 144 9.00 1.94 -4.32
N ALA A 145 9.55 2.10 -5.53
CA ALA A 145 10.21 3.34 -5.95
C ALA A 145 9.22 4.52 -5.98
N GLY A 146 8.01 4.31 -6.48
CA GLY A 146 6.96 5.32 -6.49
C GLY A 146 6.55 5.75 -5.07
N MET A 147 6.35 4.78 -4.17
CA MET A 147 6.02 5.05 -2.76
C MET A 147 7.14 5.77 -2.02
N GLN A 148 8.39 5.36 -2.25
CA GLN A 148 9.54 6.02 -1.66
C GLN A 148 9.68 7.46 -2.19
N GLY A 149 9.57 7.67 -3.50
CA GLY A 149 9.61 8.99 -4.11
C GLY A 149 8.49 9.90 -3.60
N PHE A 150 7.27 9.36 -3.46
CA PHE A 150 6.13 10.07 -2.88
C PHE A 150 6.42 10.46 -1.42
N ARG A 151 6.86 9.51 -0.61
CA ARG A 151 7.23 9.79 0.78
C ARG A 151 8.27 10.89 0.89
N GLU A 152 9.33 10.85 0.08
CA GLU A 152 10.39 11.87 0.10
C GLU A 152 9.91 13.24 -0.38
N LEU A 153 9.00 13.27 -1.36
CA LEU A 153 8.41 14.52 -1.85
C LEU A 153 7.55 15.19 -0.78
N PHE A 154 6.86 14.40 0.04
CA PHE A 154 5.99 14.89 1.12
C PHE A 154 6.71 15.05 2.46
N ALA A 155 7.92 14.49 2.62
CA ALA A 155 8.70 14.59 3.84
C ALA A 155 9.41 15.95 3.95
N GLY A 156 9.32 16.52 5.16
CA GLY A 156 10.06 17.73 5.56
C GLY A 156 9.50 19.05 5.03
N ALA A 157 10.06 20.14 5.56
CA ALA A 157 9.62 21.53 5.30
C ALA A 157 10.45 22.24 4.22
N ASN A 158 11.14 21.52 3.32
CA ASN A 158 11.98 22.13 2.29
C ASN A 158 11.11 22.91 1.29
N PRO A 159 11.34 24.26 1.14
CA PRO A 159 10.53 25.10 0.27
C PRO A 159 10.54 24.67 -1.21
N ALA A 160 11.67 24.15 -1.70
CA ALA A 160 11.78 23.67 -3.08
C ALA A 160 10.93 22.42 -3.32
N LYS A 161 10.91 21.47 -2.37
CA LYS A 161 10.03 20.30 -2.42
C LYS A 161 8.56 20.69 -2.37
N LYS A 162 8.21 21.69 -1.54
CA LYS A 162 6.85 22.23 -1.46
C LYS A 162 6.41 22.82 -2.79
N LEU A 163 7.25 23.64 -3.40
CA LEU A 163 6.97 24.24 -4.72
C LEU A 163 6.80 23.17 -5.81
N LEU A 164 7.69 22.19 -5.85
CA LEU A 164 7.62 21.07 -6.81
C LEU A 164 6.33 20.27 -6.65
N ARG A 165 5.94 19.98 -5.41
CA ARG A 165 4.69 19.30 -5.08
C ARG A 165 3.47 20.11 -5.54
N ASP A 166 3.43 21.40 -5.22
CA ASP A 166 2.30 22.28 -5.53
C ASP A 166 2.13 22.46 -7.04
N ILE A 167 3.23 22.60 -7.79
CA ILE A 167 3.24 22.64 -9.26
C ILE A 167 2.78 21.29 -9.82
N GLY A 168 3.35 20.18 -9.32
CA GLY A 168 3.00 18.83 -9.79
C GLY A 168 1.53 18.50 -9.58
N LEU A 169 0.97 18.83 -8.42
CA LEU A 169 -0.45 18.62 -8.13
C LEU A 169 -1.36 19.48 -9.02
N LYS A 170 -1.00 20.78 -9.23
CA LYS A 170 -1.74 21.64 -10.16
C LYS A 170 -1.72 21.12 -11.58
N LEU A 171 -0.56 20.68 -12.08
CA LEU A 171 -0.44 20.09 -13.41
C LEU A 171 -1.27 18.79 -13.53
N ALA A 172 -1.22 17.93 -12.52
CA ALA A 172 -2.01 16.69 -12.51
C ALA A 172 -3.52 16.97 -12.51
N ASP A 173 -3.97 18.05 -11.88
CA ASP A 173 -5.38 18.43 -11.84
C ASP A 173 -5.86 19.13 -13.13
N THR A 174 -4.98 19.91 -13.78
CA THR A 174 -5.32 20.76 -14.94
C THR A 174 -5.10 20.07 -16.30
N LEU A 175 -4.17 19.10 -16.39
CA LEU A 175 -3.87 18.43 -17.66
C LEU A 175 -4.94 17.39 -18.01
N PRO A 176 -5.59 17.50 -19.18
CA PRO A 176 -6.59 16.52 -19.62
C PRO A 176 -5.97 15.12 -19.73
N GLY A 177 -6.64 14.11 -19.14
CA GLY A 177 -6.23 12.71 -19.20
C GLY A 177 -5.21 12.26 -18.15
N VAL A 178 -4.49 13.16 -17.48
CA VAL A 178 -3.51 12.79 -16.45
C VAL A 178 -4.20 12.23 -15.21
N LYS A 179 -5.23 12.89 -14.72
CA LYS A 179 -5.98 12.47 -13.53
C LYS A 179 -6.64 11.08 -13.70
N PRO A 180 -7.36 10.79 -14.81
CA PRO A 180 -7.88 9.45 -15.06
C PRO A 180 -6.78 8.38 -15.18
N GLN A 181 -5.64 8.72 -15.76
CA GLN A 181 -4.52 7.78 -15.89
C GLN A 181 -3.87 7.48 -14.55
N LEU A 182 -3.66 8.49 -13.70
CA LEU A 182 -3.18 8.32 -12.34
C LEU A 182 -4.16 7.50 -11.48
N LEU A 183 -5.47 7.75 -11.62
CA LEU A 183 -6.49 6.96 -10.94
C LEU A 183 -6.49 5.50 -11.39
N ARG A 184 -6.40 5.23 -12.69
CA ARG A 184 -6.27 3.87 -13.22
C ARG A 184 -5.03 3.16 -12.67
N GLN A 185 -3.89 3.87 -12.63
CA GLN A 185 -2.67 3.34 -12.05
C GLN A 185 -2.82 3.05 -10.56
N ALA A 186 -3.39 3.98 -9.81
CA ALA A 186 -3.64 3.82 -8.37
C ALA A 186 -4.61 2.67 -8.06
N MET A 187 -5.58 2.41 -8.94
CA MET A 187 -6.52 1.29 -8.83
C MET A 187 -5.96 -0.03 -9.37
N GLY A 188 -4.74 -0.05 -9.93
CA GLY A 188 -4.15 -1.25 -10.53
C GLY A 188 -4.82 -1.71 -11.82
N LEU A 189 -5.68 -0.89 -12.43
CA LEU A 189 -6.47 -1.28 -13.62
C LEU A 189 -5.61 -1.45 -14.88
N ASN A 190 -4.43 -0.85 -14.92
CA ASN A 190 -3.52 -0.97 -16.06
C ASN A 190 -2.81 -2.33 -16.11
N ASP A 191 -2.67 -2.99 -14.95
CA ASP A 191 -1.92 -4.24 -14.79
C ASP A 191 -2.84 -5.46 -14.76
N LEU A 192 -4.17 -5.27 -14.94
CA LEU A 192 -5.13 -6.36 -14.98
C LEU A 192 -4.90 -7.25 -16.21
N PRO A 193 -4.85 -8.58 -16.06
CA PRO A 193 -4.89 -9.51 -17.19
C PRO A 193 -6.16 -9.33 -18.01
N ASP A 194 -6.10 -9.61 -19.32
CA ASP A 194 -7.22 -9.40 -20.25
C ASP A 194 -8.50 -10.12 -19.85
N TRP A 195 -8.40 -11.25 -19.15
CA TRP A 195 -9.55 -12.01 -18.66
C TRP A 195 -10.23 -11.41 -17.40
N LEU A 196 -9.65 -10.35 -16.81
CA LEU A 196 -10.23 -9.57 -15.70
C LEU A 196 -10.67 -8.16 -16.12
N ARG A 197 -10.46 -7.80 -17.36
CA ARG A 197 -10.94 -6.54 -17.97
C ARG A 197 -12.35 -6.73 -18.54
#